data_c169eba5458127057b5f2580a17145a2
#
_entry.id   c169eba5458127057b5f2580a17145a2
#
_cell.length_a   1.000
_cell.length_b   1.000
_cell.length_c   1.000
_cell.angle_alpha   90.00
_cell.angle_beta   90.00
_cell.angle_gamma   90.00
#
_symmetry.space_group_name_H-M   'P 1'
#
loop_
_entity.id
_entity.type
_entity.pdbx_description
1 polymer ?
#
loop_
_entity_poly.entity_id
_entity_poly.type
_entity_poly.pdbx_seq_one_letter_code
_entity_poly.pdbx_strand_id
1 'polypeptide(L)'
;TLSIEQILCLNNSIQLNKSNQSLNLLYLQNVLPLYIRALDYNIYYYYDNVESHFSSLNGLSCLILTSESAVACTSDYRSGIFYSQPETVGLLWPLFRGYKQKRSPLFHPISSVTEELDMLQTLGQSTEVNYVIQPEPCLVPFITPDLVEKYVRTDLPDREALIPVRNGFVSLQEQGILSSHFHVCHTLEG
;
A
#
# COMPACT_ATOMS: atom_id res chain seq x y z
N THR A 1 19.92 -8.87 2.53
CA THR A 1 18.80 -8.13 1.89
C THR A 1 18.42 -6.99 2.80
N LEU A 2 18.30 -5.77 2.27
CA LEU A 2 17.85 -4.61 3.05
C LEU A 2 16.34 -4.71 3.22
N SER A 3 15.87 -4.74 4.48
CA SER A 3 14.45 -4.64 4.83
C SER A 3 14.17 -3.23 5.34
N ILE A 4 13.10 -2.61 4.84
CA ILE A 4 12.69 -1.25 5.23
C ILE A 4 11.26 -1.31 5.75
N GLU A 5 11.05 -0.75 6.93
CA GLU A 5 9.72 -0.52 7.49
C GLU A 5 9.51 0.99 7.66
N GLN A 6 8.39 1.49 7.18
CA GLN A 6 8.06 2.91 7.28
C GLN A 6 6.67 3.11 7.85
N ILE A 7 6.51 4.12 8.70
CA ILE A 7 5.20 4.58 9.17
C ILE A 7 4.96 5.97 8.56
N LEU A 8 3.85 6.12 7.85
CA LEU A 8 3.43 7.36 7.21
C LEU A 8 2.24 7.98 7.96
N CYS A 9 2.32 9.28 8.16
CA CYS A 9 1.16 10.08 8.53
C CYS A 9 0.50 10.59 7.26
N LEU A 10 -0.72 10.14 6.98
CA LEU A 10 -1.54 10.62 5.88
C LEU A 10 -2.49 11.70 6.39
N ASN A 11 -2.80 12.68 5.55
CA ASN A 11 -3.71 13.74 5.94
C ASN A 11 -5.15 13.23 5.97
N ASN A 12 -5.87 13.49 7.05
CA ASN A 12 -7.27 13.15 7.23
C ASN A 12 -8.24 14.13 6.54
N SER A 13 -7.74 15.24 5.98
CA SER A 13 -8.50 16.20 5.20
C SER A 13 -8.02 16.26 3.77
N ILE A 14 -8.89 16.63 2.84
CA ILE A 14 -8.53 16.94 1.45
C ILE A 14 -7.81 18.29 1.43
N GLN A 15 -6.59 18.31 1.94
CA GLN A 15 -5.73 19.48 1.80
C GLN A 15 -4.92 19.36 0.52
N LEU A 16 -5.01 20.38 -0.30
CA LEU A 16 -4.16 20.53 -1.46
C LEU A 16 -2.94 21.35 -1.06
N ASN A 17 -1.77 20.94 -1.56
CA ASN A 17 -0.57 21.76 -1.42
C ASN A 17 -0.70 23.07 -2.26
N LYS A 18 0.31 23.94 -2.21
CA LYS A 18 0.37 25.17 -3.00
C LYS A 18 0.23 24.98 -4.51
N SER A 19 0.44 23.73 -4.99
CA SER A 19 0.30 23.32 -6.40
C SER A 19 -1.03 22.62 -6.68
N ASN A 20 -2.02 22.69 -5.79
CA ASN A 20 -3.31 21.97 -5.87
C ASN A 20 -3.19 20.44 -5.97
N GLN A 21 -2.14 19.86 -5.42
CA GLN A 21 -1.95 18.41 -5.37
C GLN A 21 -2.27 17.88 -3.97
N SER A 22 -2.92 16.72 -3.91
CA SER A 22 -3.14 16.03 -2.64
C SER A 22 -1.82 15.54 -2.05
N LEU A 23 -1.56 15.88 -0.79
CA LEU A 23 -0.35 15.40 -0.07
C LEU A 23 -0.28 13.87 -0.02
N ASN A 24 -1.43 13.21 0.19
CA ASN A 24 -1.50 11.75 0.21
C ASN A 24 -1.11 11.14 -1.14
N LEU A 25 -1.52 11.76 -2.24
CA LEU A 25 -1.15 11.32 -3.58
C LEU A 25 0.35 11.48 -3.83
N LEU A 26 0.95 12.58 -3.35
CA LEU A 26 2.41 12.78 -3.45
C LEU A 26 3.18 11.71 -2.66
N TYR A 27 2.71 11.34 -1.46
CA TYR A 27 3.30 10.22 -0.72
C TYR A 27 3.19 8.91 -1.51
N LEU A 28 2.02 8.60 -2.05
CA LEU A 28 1.81 7.39 -2.84
C LEU A 28 2.72 7.36 -4.08
N GLN A 29 2.87 8.47 -4.80
CA GLN A 29 3.77 8.58 -5.95
C GLN A 29 5.23 8.32 -5.59
N ASN A 30 5.66 8.68 -4.38
CA ASN A 30 7.04 8.47 -3.94
C ASN A 30 7.30 7.03 -3.44
N VAL A 31 6.33 6.41 -2.79
CA VAL A 31 6.53 5.08 -2.17
C VAL A 31 6.22 3.93 -3.12
N LEU A 32 5.27 4.09 -4.06
CA LEU A 32 4.86 3.04 -4.99
C LEU A 32 6.00 2.51 -5.86
N PRO A 33 6.88 3.34 -6.46
CA PRO A 33 8.02 2.85 -7.23
C PRO A 33 9.02 2.02 -6.41
N LEU A 34 9.17 2.32 -5.12
CA LEU A 34 10.03 1.55 -4.22
C LEU A 34 9.42 0.20 -3.89
N TYR A 35 8.11 0.17 -3.65
CA TYR A 35 7.35 -1.06 -3.42
C TYR A 35 7.40 -2.02 -4.62
N ILE A 36 7.19 -1.49 -5.84
CA ILE A 36 7.20 -2.28 -7.08
C ILE A 36 8.60 -2.85 -7.40
N ARG A 37 9.68 -2.18 -6.98
CA ARG A 37 11.06 -2.62 -7.25
C ARG A 37 11.50 -3.84 -6.44
N ALA A 38 10.60 -4.57 -5.81
CA ALA A 38 10.85 -5.80 -5.04
C ALA A 38 11.88 -5.63 -3.89
N LEU A 39 11.94 -4.45 -3.30
CA LEU A 39 12.58 -4.25 -2.00
C LEU A 39 11.67 -4.86 -0.93
N ASP A 40 12.27 -5.44 0.11
CA ASP A 40 11.51 -5.80 1.32
C ASP A 40 11.12 -4.50 2.05
N TYR A 41 10.07 -3.87 1.52
CA TYR A 41 9.62 -2.54 1.94
C TYR A 41 8.18 -2.61 2.43
N ASN A 42 8.01 -2.49 3.72
CA ASN A 42 6.72 -2.58 4.41
C ASN A 42 6.30 -1.20 4.91
N ILE A 43 5.15 -0.72 4.46
CA ILE A 43 4.64 0.61 4.78
C ILE A 43 3.37 0.47 5.61
N TYR A 44 3.34 1.21 6.72
CA TYR A 44 2.20 1.33 7.61
C TYR A 44 1.73 2.77 7.61
N TYR A 45 0.45 3.00 7.81
CA TYR A 45 -0.09 4.36 7.81
C TYR A 45 -1.11 4.59 8.92
N TYR A 46 -1.34 5.86 9.18
CA TYR A 46 -2.44 6.39 9.96
C TYR A 46 -2.86 7.75 9.42
N TYR A 47 -4.09 8.13 9.73
CA TYR A 47 -4.58 9.45 9.39
C TYR A 47 -4.49 10.40 10.57
N ASP A 48 -3.95 11.61 10.32
CA ASP A 48 -3.91 12.71 11.28
C ASP A 48 -3.85 14.05 10.52
N ASN A 49 -3.90 15.15 11.24
CA ASN A 49 -3.61 16.45 10.67
C ASN A 49 -2.09 16.61 10.54
N VAL A 50 -1.59 16.46 9.30
CA VAL A 50 -0.15 16.49 9.02
C VAL A 50 0.48 17.82 9.44
N GLU A 51 -0.21 18.96 9.24
CA GLU A 51 0.32 20.28 9.61
C GLU A 51 0.47 20.42 11.13
N SER A 52 -0.53 19.99 11.91
CA SER A 52 -0.42 20.04 13.36
C SER A 52 0.61 19.04 13.91
N HIS A 53 0.77 17.90 13.24
CA HIS A 53 1.75 16.89 13.62
C HIS A 53 3.20 17.40 13.45
N PHE A 54 3.49 18.09 12.36
CA PHE A 54 4.81 18.62 12.06
C PHE A 54 5.08 20.03 12.60
N SER A 55 4.05 20.82 12.88
CA SER A 55 4.18 22.19 13.40
C SER A 55 4.14 22.30 14.92
N SER A 56 3.62 21.29 15.62
CA SER A 56 3.66 21.25 17.07
C SER A 56 5.08 21.00 17.56
N LEU A 57 5.46 21.57 18.66
CA LEU A 57 6.70 21.56 19.47
C LEU A 57 7.76 20.44 19.29
N ASN A 58 7.51 19.45 18.46
CA ASN A 58 8.44 18.40 18.09
C ASN A 58 9.35 18.89 16.93
N GLY A 59 10.35 19.69 17.24
CA GLY A 59 11.34 20.12 16.26
C GLY A 59 12.04 18.97 15.51
N LEU A 60 11.94 17.73 16.03
CA LEU A 60 12.50 16.51 15.44
C LEU A 60 11.37 15.50 15.17
N SER A 61 10.62 15.76 14.12
CA SER A 61 9.39 15.02 13.77
C SER A 61 9.63 13.70 13.02
N CYS A 62 10.84 13.49 12.49
CA CYS A 62 11.20 12.29 11.77
C CYS A 62 12.21 11.46 12.55
N LEU A 63 12.03 10.14 12.57
CA LEU A 63 12.94 9.20 13.20
C LEU A 63 13.35 8.14 12.18
N ILE A 64 14.66 7.97 12.00
CA ILE A 64 15.25 6.91 11.18
C ILE A 64 16.01 5.99 12.12
N LEU A 65 15.70 4.69 12.11
CA LEU A 65 16.32 3.68 12.95
C LEU A 65 17.03 2.63 12.10
N THR A 66 18.23 2.27 12.53
CA THR A 66 18.94 1.07 12.05
C THR A 66 19.24 0.15 13.25
N SER A 67 19.87 -1.00 13.01
CA SER A 67 20.30 -1.89 14.08
C SER A 67 21.34 -1.26 15.02
N GLU A 68 22.12 -0.27 14.54
CA GLU A 68 23.28 0.26 15.23
C GLU A 68 23.17 1.76 15.57
N SER A 69 22.24 2.46 14.94
CA SER A 69 22.15 3.91 15.07
C SER A 69 20.73 4.43 14.87
N ALA A 70 20.49 5.66 15.30
CA ALA A 70 19.26 6.38 15.06
C ALA A 70 19.54 7.84 14.71
N VAL A 71 18.65 8.43 13.89
CA VAL A 71 18.63 9.87 13.62
C VAL A 71 17.24 10.38 13.89
N ALA A 72 17.13 11.34 14.81
CA ALA A 72 15.92 12.15 14.95
C ALA A 72 16.15 13.48 14.22
N CYS A 73 15.31 13.82 13.25
CA CYS A 73 15.55 14.99 12.41
C CYS A 73 14.27 15.78 12.13
N THR A 74 14.49 17.01 11.66
CA THR A 74 13.41 17.90 11.17
C THR A 74 12.75 17.32 9.93
N SER A 75 11.51 17.75 9.64
CA SER A 75 10.74 17.28 8.47
C SER A 75 11.39 17.62 7.11
N ASP A 76 12.27 18.61 7.07
CA ASP A 76 13.04 19.00 5.89
C ASP A 76 14.43 18.30 5.80
N TYR A 77 14.72 17.42 6.76
CA TYR A 77 15.97 16.63 6.89
C TYR A 77 17.26 17.46 6.96
N ARG A 78 17.17 18.77 7.30
CA ARG A 78 18.34 19.65 7.34
C ARG A 78 19.04 19.69 8.68
N SER A 79 18.35 19.34 9.74
CA SER A 79 18.88 19.37 11.11
C SER A 79 18.43 18.12 11.85
N GLY A 80 19.30 17.59 12.72
CA GLY A 80 18.94 16.40 13.48
C GLY A 80 19.98 16.05 14.53
N ILE A 81 19.64 15.04 15.32
CA ILE A 81 20.52 14.47 16.35
C ILE A 81 20.79 13.02 15.96
N PHE A 82 22.06 12.67 15.94
CA PHE A 82 22.52 11.31 15.70
C PHE A 82 22.79 10.60 17.04
N TYR A 83 22.27 9.39 17.15
CA TYR A 83 22.46 8.50 18.30
C TYR A 83 23.19 7.24 17.86
N SER A 84 24.30 6.91 18.50
CA SER A 84 25.09 5.69 18.25
C SER A 84 25.27 4.84 19.52
N GLN A 85 24.71 5.29 20.64
CA GLN A 85 24.78 4.53 21.89
C GLN A 85 23.78 3.36 21.81
N PRO A 86 24.24 2.09 22.00
CA PRO A 86 23.39 0.91 21.90
C PRO A 86 22.16 0.96 22.84
N GLU A 87 22.32 1.53 24.03
CA GLU A 87 21.25 1.68 25.02
C GLU A 87 20.16 2.61 24.48
N THR A 88 20.53 3.74 23.86
CA THR A 88 19.59 4.69 23.27
C THR A 88 18.86 4.07 22.10
N VAL A 89 19.58 3.42 21.18
CA VAL A 89 18.99 2.74 20.02
C VAL A 89 18.06 1.63 20.48
N GLY A 90 18.46 0.86 21.51
CA GLY A 90 17.67 -0.20 22.11
C GLY A 90 16.33 0.28 22.72
N LEU A 91 16.28 1.50 23.24
CA LEU A 91 15.05 2.11 23.75
C LEU A 91 14.11 2.58 22.62
N LEU A 92 14.63 2.99 21.47
CA LEU A 92 13.83 3.51 20.37
C LEU A 92 13.11 2.40 19.58
N TRP A 93 13.68 1.21 19.50
CA TRP A 93 13.07 0.07 18.79
C TRP A 93 11.71 -0.38 19.38
N PRO A 94 11.54 -0.56 20.70
CA PRO A 94 10.23 -0.86 21.30
C PRO A 94 9.20 0.23 21.02
N LEU A 95 9.61 1.51 21.02
CA LEU A 95 8.72 2.62 20.69
C LEU A 95 8.24 2.52 19.23
N PHE A 96 9.13 2.31 18.28
CA PHE A 96 8.77 2.11 16.87
C PHE A 96 7.79 0.94 16.70
N ARG A 97 8.09 -0.22 17.30
CA ARG A 97 7.23 -1.40 17.26
C ARG A 97 5.84 -1.13 17.85
N GLY A 98 5.79 -0.42 19.00
CA GLY A 98 4.53 -0.04 19.63
C GLY A 98 3.69 0.91 18.76
N TYR A 99 4.33 1.82 18.04
CA TYR A 99 3.65 2.66 17.04
C TYR A 99 3.17 1.83 15.86
N LYS A 100 3.99 0.96 15.30
CA LYS A 100 3.68 0.11 14.16
C LYS A 100 2.46 -0.79 14.42
N GLN A 101 2.40 -1.44 15.59
CA GLN A 101 1.29 -2.32 15.97
C GLN A 101 -0.10 -1.66 15.95
N LYS A 102 -0.15 -0.35 16.05
CA LYS A 102 -1.41 0.43 16.04
C LYS A 102 -1.73 1.01 14.66
N ARG A 103 -1.05 0.58 13.62
CA ARG A 103 -1.15 1.14 12.26
C ARG A 103 -1.58 0.07 11.28
N SER A 104 -2.23 0.52 10.21
CA SER A 104 -2.65 -0.37 9.12
C SER A 104 -1.56 -0.46 8.05
N PRO A 105 -1.33 -1.62 7.45
CA PRO A 105 -0.45 -1.72 6.29
C PRO A 105 -1.05 -0.93 5.12
N LEU A 106 -0.19 -0.21 4.38
CA LEU A 106 -0.61 0.58 3.22
C LEU A 106 -0.88 -0.30 1.99
N PHE A 107 -0.11 -1.36 1.84
CA PHE A 107 -0.24 -2.31 0.75
C PHE A 107 -0.59 -3.70 1.30
N HIS A 108 -1.51 -4.37 0.62
CA HIS A 108 -1.90 -5.74 0.87
C HIS A 108 -1.58 -6.55 -0.40
N PRO A 109 -0.44 -7.24 -0.46
CA PRO A 109 -0.17 -8.12 -1.58
C PRO A 109 -1.19 -9.25 -1.59
N ILE A 110 -1.76 -9.52 -2.76
CA ILE A 110 -2.65 -10.67 -2.99
C ILE A 110 -1.79 -11.78 -3.56
N SER A 111 -1.73 -12.91 -2.87
CA SER A 111 -0.86 -14.05 -3.21
C SER A 111 -1.62 -15.29 -3.61
N SER A 112 -2.94 -15.30 -3.44
CA SER A 112 -3.81 -16.43 -3.77
C SER A 112 -5.14 -15.97 -4.40
N VAL A 113 -5.79 -16.89 -5.11
CA VAL A 113 -7.12 -16.65 -5.69
C VAL A 113 -8.18 -16.44 -4.60
N THR A 114 -8.02 -17.10 -3.46
CA THR A 114 -8.93 -16.93 -2.31
C THR A 114 -8.81 -15.54 -1.71
N GLU A 115 -7.59 -15.01 -1.53
CA GLU A 115 -7.39 -13.63 -1.07
C GLU A 115 -7.97 -12.60 -2.05
N GLU A 116 -7.89 -12.86 -3.36
CA GLU A 116 -8.53 -12.02 -4.37
C GLU A 116 -10.06 -12.02 -4.22
N LEU A 117 -10.67 -13.17 -3.96
CA LEU A 117 -12.10 -13.27 -3.71
C LEU A 117 -12.52 -12.49 -2.46
N ASP A 118 -11.78 -12.61 -1.37
CA ASP A 118 -12.03 -11.86 -0.13
C ASP A 118 -11.90 -10.34 -0.35
N MET A 119 -10.91 -9.91 -1.14
CA MET A 119 -10.78 -8.50 -1.54
C MET A 119 -12.00 -8.04 -2.33
N LEU A 120 -12.46 -8.79 -3.34
CA LEU A 120 -13.62 -8.44 -4.14
C LEU A 120 -14.90 -8.34 -3.28
N GLN A 121 -15.08 -9.25 -2.33
CA GLN A 121 -16.19 -9.19 -1.37
C GLN A 121 -16.12 -7.93 -0.49
N THR A 122 -14.94 -7.55 -0.04
CA THR A 122 -14.72 -6.33 0.76
C THR A 122 -15.03 -5.08 -0.07
N LEU A 123 -14.56 -5.03 -1.32
CA LEU A 123 -14.87 -3.93 -2.24
C LEU A 123 -16.37 -3.82 -2.52
N GLY A 124 -17.07 -4.95 -2.62
CA GLY A 124 -18.54 -4.98 -2.82
C GLY A 124 -19.33 -4.40 -1.66
N GLN A 125 -18.74 -4.27 -0.48
CA GLN A 125 -19.35 -3.63 0.70
C GLN A 125 -18.97 -2.15 0.83
N SER A 126 -18.01 -1.68 0.03
CA SER A 126 -17.57 -0.29 0.06
C SER A 126 -18.55 0.62 -0.68
N THR A 127 -18.77 1.80 -0.12
CA THR A 127 -19.52 2.89 -0.78
C THR A 127 -18.60 3.87 -1.50
N GLU A 128 -17.28 3.63 -1.44
CA GLU A 128 -16.28 4.51 -2.01
C GLU A 128 -15.93 4.12 -3.45
N VAL A 129 -15.42 5.07 -4.20
CA VAL A 129 -14.95 4.83 -5.56
C VAL A 129 -13.62 4.07 -5.50
N ASN A 130 -13.59 2.91 -6.14
CA ASN A 130 -12.40 2.06 -6.22
C ASN A 130 -11.77 2.19 -7.62
N TYR A 131 -10.43 2.29 -7.66
CA TYR A 131 -9.67 2.39 -8.89
C TYR A 131 -8.85 1.12 -9.10
N VAL A 132 -8.92 0.55 -10.30
CA VAL A 132 -8.11 -0.61 -10.69
C VAL A 132 -7.12 -0.16 -11.74
N ILE A 133 -5.83 -0.32 -11.44
CA ILE A 133 -4.72 -0.04 -12.35
C ILE A 133 -4.02 -1.37 -12.62
N GLN A 134 -3.99 -1.80 -13.88
CA GLN A 134 -3.36 -3.05 -14.28
C GLN A 134 -2.39 -2.80 -15.43
N PRO A 135 -1.19 -3.38 -15.41
CA PRO A 135 -0.22 -3.28 -16.51
C PRO A 135 -0.65 -4.08 -17.75
N GLU A 136 -1.52 -5.09 -17.55
CA GLU A 136 -2.00 -5.98 -18.59
C GLU A 136 -3.53 -5.99 -18.63
N PRO A 137 -4.14 -6.35 -19.78
CA PRO A 137 -5.59 -6.50 -19.88
C PRO A 137 -6.11 -7.51 -18.86
N CYS A 138 -7.17 -7.15 -18.14
CA CYS A 138 -7.83 -8.05 -17.21
C CYS A 138 -8.53 -9.17 -17.98
N LEU A 139 -8.05 -10.40 -17.83
CA LEU A 139 -8.66 -11.59 -18.44
C LEU A 139 -9.72 -12.24 -17.54
N VAL A 140 -9.82 -11.82 -16.29
CA VAL A 140 -10.76 -12.41 -15.30
C VAL A 140 -12.22 -12.48 -15.83
N PRO A 141 -12.79 -11.44 -16.46
CA PRO A 141 -14.15 -11.49 -16.98
C PRO A 141 -14.39 -12.60 -18.02
N PHE A 142 -13.35 -13.01 -18.71
CA PHE A 142 -13.42 -14.00 -19.81
C PHE A 142 -13.20 -15.44 -19.34
N ILE A 143 -12.89 -15.67 -18.07
CA ILE A 143 -12.74 -17.01 -17.51
C ILE A 143 -14.11 -17.71 -17.48
N THR A 144 -14.20 -18.85 -18.16
CA THR A 144 -15.41 -19.71 -18.17
C THR A 144 -15.11 -21.07 -17.56
N PRO A 145 -16.11 -21.81 -17.06
CA PRO A 145 -15.91 -23.16 -16.55
C PRO A 145 -15.20 -24.09 -17.55
N ASP A 146 -15.57 -24.02 -18.83
CA ASP A 146 -14.96 -24.84 -19.90
C ASP A 146 -13.47 -24.51 -20.09
N LEU A 147 -13.08 -23.22 -19.98
CA LEU A 147 -11.69 -22.81 -20.06
C LEU A 147 -10.90 -23.30 -18.84
N VAL A 148 -11.50 -23.22 -17.66
CA VAL A 148 -10.87 -23.73 -16.43
C VAL A 148 -10.66 -25.23 -16.53
N GLU A 149 -11.66 -25.98 -16.98
CA GLU A 149 -11.58 -27.44 -17.11
C GLU A 149 -10.51 -27.86 -18.13
N LYS A 150 -10.45 -27.18 -19.27
CA LYS A 150 -9.61 -27.57 -20.40
C LYS A 150 -8.15 -27.13 -20.27
N TYR A 151 -7.89 -25.95 -19.68
CA TYR A 151 -6.58 -25.33 -19.74
C TYR A 151 -5.92 -25.09 -18.38
N VAL A 152 -6.67 -25.09 -17.28
CA VAL A 152 -6.11 -24.86 -15.96
C VAL A 152 -5.70 -26.21 -15.34
N ARG A 153 -4.46 -26.29 -14.90
CA ARG A 153 -3.93 -27.50 -14.24
C ARG A 153 -4.80 -27.90 -13.07
N THR A 154 -5.03 -29.20 -12.91
CA THR A 154 -5.86 -29.76 -11.84
C THR A 154 -5.22 -29.67 -10.45
N ASP A 155 -3.89 -29.54 -10.40
CA ASP A 155 -3.11 -29.41 -9.18
C ASP A 155 -2.85 -27.93 -8.78
N LEU A 156 -3.48 -26.96 -9.49
CA LEU A 156 -3.37 -25.56 -9.11
C LEU A 156 -4.09 -25.33 -7.78
N PRO A 157 -3.42 -24.74 -6.78
CA PRO A 157 -4.07 -24.31 -5.55
C PRO A 157 -5.24 -23.36 -5.86
N ASP A 158 -6.34 -23.50 -5.12
CA ASP A 158 -7.54 -22.65 -5.24
C ASP A 158 -8.18 -22.61 -6.64
N ARG A 159 -7.95 -23.62 -7.48
CA ARG A 159 -8.52 -23.72 -8.84
C ARG A 159 -10.04 -23.52 -8.86
N GLU A 160 -10.74 -24.05 -7.88
CA GLU A 160 -12.21 -23.93 -7.72
C GLU A 160 -12.67 -22.51 -7.40
N ALA A 161 -11.78 -21.64 -6.88
CA ALA A 161 -12.11 -20.26 -6.60
C ALA A 161 -12.08 -19.35 -7.85
N LEU A 162 -11.51 -19.80 -8.98
CA LEU A 162 -11.41 -18.99 -10.21
C LEU A 162 -12.78 -18.53 -10.74
N ILE A 163 -13.80 -19.39 -10.73
CA ILE A 163 -15.14 -19.01 -11.17
C ILE A 163 -15.84 -18.07 -10.18
N PRO A 164 -15.82 -18.33 -8.86
CA PRO A 164 -16.25 -17.34 -7.87
C PRO A 164 -15.59 -15.96 -8.01
N VAL A 165 -14.26 -15.89 -8.21
CA VAL A 165 -13.54 -14.62 -8.44
C VAL A 165 -14.06 -13.91 -9.68
N ARG A 166 -14.17 -14.62 -10.81
CA ARG A 166 -14.76 -14.08 -12.05
C ARG A 166 -16.15 -13.49 -11.79
N ASN A 167 -17.00 -14.23 -11.12
CA ASN A 167 -18.38 -13.80 -10.87
C ASN A 167 -18.44 -12.57 -9.95
N GLY A 168 -17.59 -12.53 -8.90
CA GLY A 168 -17.43 -11.37 -8.03
C GLY A 168 -17.01 -10.14 -8.80
N PHE A 169 -15.96 -10.26 -9.62
CA PHE A 169 -15.44 -9.17 -10.44
C PHE A 169 -16.48 -8.59 -11.41
N VAL A 170 -17.17 -9.46 -12.16
CA VAL A 170 -18.23 -9.04 -13.10
C VAL A 170 -19.39 -8.36 -12.37
N SER A 171 -19.79 -8.91 -11.22
CA SER A 171 -20.85 -8.30 -10.40
C SER A 171 -20.49 -6.90 -9.93
N LEU A 172 -19.25 -6.66 -9.51
CA LEU A 172 -18.79 -5.32 -9.09
C LEU A 172 -18.75 -4.34 -10.26
N GLN A 173 -18.39 -4.81 -11.47
CA GLN A 173 -18.46 -3.99 -12.68
C GLN A 173 -19.90 -3.60 -13.03
N GLU A 174 -20.82 -4.55 -13.00
CA GLU A 174 -22.25 -4.33 -13.29
C GLU A 174 -22.88 -3.36 -12.28
N GLN A 175 -22.45 -3.39 -11.04
CA GLN A 175 -22.91 -2.47 -9.98
C GLN A 175 -22.24 -1.10 -10.05
N GLY A 176 -21.24 -0.90 -10.92
CA GLY A 176 -20.49 0.35 -11.04
C GLY A 176 -19.56 0.64 -9.85
N ILE A 177 -19.32 -0.34 -8.98
CA ILE A 177 -18.42 -0.24 -7.83
C ILE A 177 -16.96 -0.22 -8.30
N LEU A 178 -16.64 -1.04 -9.31
CA LEU A 178 -15.40 -0.95 -10.05
C LEU A 178 -15.62 0.02 -11.21
N SER A 179 -15.36 1.29 -11.01
CA SER A 179 -15.31 2.24 -12.11
C SER A 179 -14.08 1.91 -12.95
N SER A 180 -14.33 1.34 -14.12
CA SER A 180 -13.31 0.82 -15.03
C SER A 180 -12.57 1.94 -15.77
N HIS A 181 -11.73 2.66 -15.07
CA HIS A 181 -10.65 3.39 -15.72
C HIS A 181 -9.48 2.43 -15.87
N PHE A 182 -9.59 1.50 -16.83
CA PHE A 182 -8.50 0.62 -17.21
C PHE A 182 -7.45 1.47 -17.92
N HIS A 183 -6.42 1.86 -17.21
CA HIS A 183 -5.20 2.35 -17.81
C HIS A 183 -4.29 1.18 -18.08
N VAL A 184 -4.31 0.70 -19.32
CA VAL A 184 -3.30 -0.27 -19.79
C VAL A 184 -2.02 0.53 -19.98
N CYS A 185 -1.09 0.39 -19.04
CA CYS A 185 0.26 0.93 -19.21
C CYS A 185 1.04 -0.03 -20.13
N HIS A 186 1.06 0.22 -21.42
CA HIS A 186 2.02 -0.44 -22.31
C HIS A 186 3.39 0.19 -22.08
N THR A 187 4.32 -0.55 -21.53
CA THR A 187 5.73 -0.25 -21.74
C THR A 187 6.07 -0.65 -23.17
N LEU A 188 6.42 0.32 -24.00
CA LEU A 188 6.84 0.11 -25.40
C LEU A 188 8.26 -0.48 -25.49
N GLU A 189 8.78 -1.10 -24.45
CA GLU A 189 10.05 -1.80 -24.42
C GLU A 189 9.80 -3.29 -24.17
N GLY A 190 9.57 -3.98 -25.27
CA GLY A 190 9.58 -5.44 -25.38
C GLY A 190 10.71 -5.86 -26.31
#